data_ad0f3bd1d25b5e0c8a8907887131d2fc
#
_entry.id   ad0f3bd1d25b5e0c8a8907887131d2fc
#
_cell.length_a   1.000
_cell.length_b   1.000
_cell.length_c   1.000
_cell.angle_alpha   90.00
_cell.angle_beta   90.00
_cell.angle_gamma   90.00
#
_symmetry.space_group_name_H-M   'P 1'
#
loop_
_entity.id
_entity.type
_entity.pdbx_description
1 polymer ?
#
loop_
_entity_poly.entity_id
_entity_poly.type
_entity_poly.pdbx_seq_one_letter_code
_entity_poly.pdbx_strand_id
1 'polypeptide(L)'
;DMEYLRKNWSGKKASAPTLEKRHHKYFLRFSYTEEVTLTKTPVKEQIICSVDLGINTDAVCTIMRSDGTVLGRKFINFHSEKDRMYRVLGRIRRFQREHGSVQAKSRWAYAKSLNIELGRKIAGAVTKYAKENHADIIVFEYLEIKGKISGKKKQKLHLWRKRDIQKRCGQQAHRKEIRISRICAWNT
;
A
#
# COMPACT_ATOMS: atom_id res chain seq x y z
N ASP A 1 -1.78 17.44 -18.50
CA ASP A 1 -0.93 18.39 -17.79
C ASP A 1 0.51 18.21 -18.25
N MET A 2 0.87 18.98 -19.31
CA MET A 2 2.18 18.86 -20.00
C MET A 2 3.35 19.33 -19.12
N GLU A 3 3.11 20.29 -18.25
CA GLU A 3 4.13 20.78 -17.32
C GLU A 3 4.54 19.71 -16.31
N TYR A 4 3.56 18.98 -15.75
CA TYR A 4 3.83 17.83 -14.90
C TYR A 4 4.67 16.75 -15.60
N LEU A 5 4.33 16.45 -16.87
CA LEU A 5 5.09 15.47 -17.66
C LEU A 5 6.52 15.93 -17.89
N ARG A 6 6.72 17.18 -18.28
CA ARG A 6 8.08 17.75 -18.47
C ARG A 6 8.89 17.71 -17.19
N LYS A 7 8.31 18.11 -16.05
CA LYS A 7 9.01 18.16 -14.76
C LYS A 7 9.41 16.77 -14.24
N ASN A 8 8.54 15.77 -14.39
CA ASN A 8 8.73 14.47 -13.73
C ASN A 8 9.21 13.36 -14.66
N TRP A 9 9.07 13.54 -15.97
CA TRP A 9 9.29 12.48 -16.96
C TRP A 9 10.18 12.88 -18.13
N SER A 10 10.77 14.07 -18.09
CA SER A 10 11.75 14.50 -19.08
C SER A 10 12.96 13.56 -19.09
N GLY A 11 13.42 13.22 -20.28
CA GLY A 11 14.56 12.30 -20.48
C GLY A 11 14.26 10.81 -20.28
N LYS A 12 13.04 10.42 -19.87
CA LYS A 12 12.65 9.01 -19.76
C LYS A 12 12.06 8.49 -21.05
N LYS A 13 12.39 7.24 -21.40
CA LYS A 13 11.87 6.58 -22.61
C LYS A 13 10.36 6.34 -22.48
N ALA A 14 9.57 7.01 -23.30
CA ALA A 14 8.13 6.84 -23.38
C ALA A 14 7.76 5.81 -24.44
N SER A 15 6.76 4.99 -24.18
CA SER A 15 6.09 4.18 -25.20
C SER A 15 5.02 4.99 -25.93
N ALA A 16 4.51 4.49 -27.06
CA ALA A 16 3.40 5.09 -27.75
C ALA A 16 2.20 5.30 -26.80
N PRO A 17 1.52 6.47 -26.84
CA PRO A 17 0.38 6.73 -25.98
C PRO A 17 -0.79 5.83 -26.36
N THR A 18 -1.56 5.40 -25.35
CA THR A 18 -2.78 4.61 -25.52
C THR A 18 -3.98 5.48 -25.21
N LEU A 19 -4.96 5.54 -26.13
CA LEU A 19 -6.23 6.21 -25.90
C LEU A 19 -7.15 5.26 -25.11
N GLU A 20 -7.62 5.70 -23.96
CA GLU A 20 -8.52 4.94 -23.09
C GLU A 20 -9.81 5.72 -22.83
N LYS A 21 -10.96 5.07 -23.01
CA LYS A 21 -12.27 5.64 -22.67
C LYS A 21 -12.72 5.13 -21.28
N ARG A 22 -13.00 6.04 -20.36
CA ARG A 22 -13.55 5.73 -19.03
C ARG A 22 -14.71 6.66 -18.71
N HIS A 23 -15.88 6.12 -18.40
CA HIS A 23 -17.06 6.90 -17.98
C HIS A 23 -17.33 8.13 -18.88
N HIS A 24 -17.46 7.94 -20.19
CA HIS A 24 -17.69 8.99 -21.21
C HIS A 24 -16.56 10.03 -21.38
N LYS A 25 -15.41 9.86 -20.72
CA LYS A 25 -14.22 10.71 -20.89
C LYS A 25 -13.11 9.91 -21.58
N TYR A 26 -12.32 10.62 -22.39
CA TYR A 26 -11.14 10.06 -23.04
C TYR A 26 -9.89 10.47 -22.27
N PHE A 27 -8.95 9.54 -22.14
CA PHE A 27 -7.67 9.73 -21.46
C PHE A 27 -6.55 9.23 -22.38
N LEU A 28 -5.49 10.02 -22.50
CA LEU A 28 -4.24 9.56 -23.08
C LEU A 28 -3.37 9.01 -21.96
N ARG A 29 -2.99 7.74 -22.08
CA ARG A 29 -2.07 7.08 -21.15
C ARG A 29 -0.68 7.04 -21.77
N PHE A 30 0.28 7.64 -21.11
CA PHE A 30 1.69 7.54 -21.44
C PHE A 30 2.35 6.55 -20.50
N SER A 31 3.04 5.54 -21.04
CA SER A 31 3.84 4.59 -20.27
C SER A 31 5.31 4.94 -20.43
N TYR A 32 6.05 4.96 -19.31
CA TYR A 32 7.48 5.26 -19.29
C TYR A 32 8.23 4.06 -18.73
N THR A 33 9.37 3.75 -19.34
CA THR A 33 10.29 2.73 -18.84
C THR A 33 11.42 3.42 -18.10
N GLU A 34 11.72 2.93 -16.93
CA GLU A 34 12.82 3.38 -16.07
C GLU A 34 13.61 2.16 -15.63
N GLU A 35 14.92 2.19 -15.89
CA GLU A 35 15.83 1.19 -15.36
C GLU A 35 16.23 1.59 -13.95
N VAL A 36 16.08 0.67 -13.00
CA VAL A 36 16.42 0.89 -11.60
C VAL A 36 17.38 -0.22 -11.16
N THR A 37 18.55 0.17 -10.68
CA THR A 37 19.51 -0.75 -10.08
C THR A 37 19.17 -0.91 -8.60
N LEU A 38 18.78 -2.11 -8.20
CA LEU A 38 18.56 -2.40 -6.79
C LEU A 38 19.90 -2.50 -6.06
N THR A 39 19.89 -2.12 -4.78
CA THR A 39 21.09 -2.20 -3.92
C THR A 39 21.77 -3.58 -4.00
N LYS A 40 23.08 -3.59 -4.07
CA LYS A 40 23.92 -4.79 -4.08
C LYS A 40 24.66 -5.01 -2.77
N THR A 41 24.28 -4.29 -1.70
CA THR A 41 24.86 -4.41 -0.37
C THR A 41 24.90 -5.88 0.07
N PRO A 42 26.06 -6.39 0.55
CA PRO A 42 26.16 -7.74 1.07
C PRO A 42 25.19 -7.98 2.22
N VAL A 43 24.63 -9.18 2.33
CA VAL A 43 23.56 -9.51 3.32
C VAL A 43 23.94 -9.13 4.74
N LYS A 44 25.21 -9.32 5.13
CA LYS A 44 25.73 -9.00 6.49
C LYS A 44 25.77 -7.51 6.81
N GLU A 45 25.75 -6.65 5.79
CA GLU A 45 25.85 -5.20 5.94
C GLU A 45 24.51 -4.48 5.69
N GLN A 46 23.47 -5.24 5.28
CA GLN A 46 22.17 -4.68 4.94
C GLN A 46 21.45 -4.08 6.13
N ILE A 47 20.87 -2.91 5.90
CA ILE A 47 19.87 -2.32 6.80
C ILE A 47 18.49 -2.82 6.36
N ILE A 48 17.79 -3.45 7.26
CA ILE A 48 16.51 -4.12 7.04
C ILE A 48 15.40 -3.26 7.64
N CYS A 49 14.36 -2.99 6.87
CA CYS A 49 13.08 -2.45 7.36
C CYS A 49 12.06 -3.59 7.46
N SER A 50 11.90 -4.18 8.63
CA SER A 50 10.85 -5.16 8.90
C SER A 50 9.51 -4.46 9.08
N VAL A 51 8.45 -4.96 8.42
CA VAL A 51 7.12 -4.34 8.43
C VAL A 51 6.05 -5.37 8.77
N ASP A 52 5.41 -5.13 9.91
CA ASP A 52 4.17 -5.82 10.29
C ASP A 52 2.95 -4.95 9.93
N LEU A 53 2.00 -5.53 9.18
CA LEU A 53 0.76 -4.87 8.77
C LEU A 53 -0.39 -5.34 9.64
N GLY A 54 -0.93 -4.45 10.46
CA GLY A 54 -2.02 -4.73 11.38
C GLY A 54 -3.38 -4.16 10.96
N ILE A 55 -4.41 -4.54 11.71
CA ILE A 55 -5.77 -4.00 11.57
C ILE A 55 -5.98 -2.78 12.47
N ASN A 56 -5.42 -2.81 13.67
CA ASN A 56 -5.54 -1.73 14.64
C ASN A 56 -4.48 -0.66 14.40
N THR A 57 -3.21 -1.04 14.37
CA THR A 57 -2.11 -0.22 13.88
C THR A 57 -1.89 -0.57 12.41
N ASP A 58 -1.83 0.42 11.53
CA ASP A 58 -1.79 0.18 10.08
C ASP A 58 -0.50 -0.49 9.64
N ALA A 59 0.64 -0.05 10.21
CA ALA A 59 1.93 -0.71 10.06
C ALA A 59 2.84 -0.41 11.24
N VAL A 60 3.65 -1.38 11.63
CA VAL A 60 4.80 -1.20 12.51
C VAL A 60 6.06 -1.45 11.69
N CYS A 61 6.90 -0.45 11.57
CA CYS A 61 8.16 -0.54 10.84
C CYS A 61 9.32 -0.57 11.83
N THR A 62 10.17 -1.55 11.75
CA THR A 62 11.39 -1.67 12.57
C THR A 62 12.60 -1.65 11.66
N ILE A 63 13.51 -0.71 11.90
CA ILE A 63 14.82 -0.67 11.22
C ILE A 63 15.80 -1.47 12.07
N MET A 64 16.50 -2.40 11.43
CA MET A 64 17.46 -3.25 12.09
C MET A 64 18.64 -3.56 11.17
N ARG A 65 19.76 -3.93 11.77
CA ARG A 65 20.91 -4.52 11.07
C ARG A 65 20.68 -6.01 10.84
N SER A 66 21.49 -6.60 9.99
CA SER A 66 21.45 -8.05 9.70
C SER A 66 21.77 -8.94 10.90
N ASP A 67 22.46 -8.40 11.91
CA ASP A 67 22.77 -9.07 13.20
C ASP A 67 21.59 -9.05 14.19
N GLY A 68 20.45 -8.41 13.82
CA GLY A 68 19.29 -8.26 14.68
C GLY A 68 19.27 -7.00 15.55
N THR A 69 20.31 -6.16 15.51
CA THR A 69 20.36 -4.90 16.27
C THR A 69 19.30 -3.95 15.78
N VAL A 70 18.35 -3.57 16.62
CA VAL A 70 17.27 -2.61 16.31
C VAL A 70 17.82 -1.18 16.40
N LEU A 71 17.72 -0.45 15.29
CA LEU A 71 18.14 0.95 15.17
C LEU A 71 17.00 1.94 15.39
N GLY A 72 15.77 1.54 15.11
CA GLY A 72 14.61 2.41 15.27
C GLY A 72 13.30 1.70 14.99
N ARG A 73 12.20 2.30 15.46
CA ARG A 73 10.86 1.78 15.26
C ARG A 73 9.88 2.91 14.99
N LYS A 74 8.93 2.70 14.09
CA LYS A 74 7.87 3.64 13.76
C LYS A 74 6.52 2.94 13.71
N PHE A 75 5.56 3.49 14.43
CA PHE A 75 4.15 3.10 14.35
C PHE A 75 3.45 4.03 13.37
N ILE A 76 2.86 3.46 12.33
CA ILE A 76 2.09 4.18 11.31
C ILE A 76 0.62 3.93 11.59
N ASN A 77 -0.14 5.02 11.76
CA ASN A 77 -1.57 4.93 12.00
C ASN A 77 -2.30 6.15 11.44
N PHE A 78 -3.30 5.90 10.61
CA PHE A 78 -4.12 6.92 9.96
C PHE A 78 -5.51 6.95 10.62
N HIS A 79 -5.57 7.46 11.85
CA HIS A 79 -6.80 7.48 12.66
C HIS A 79 -7.93 8.21 11.97
N SER A 80 -7.70 9.41 11.42
CA SER A 80 -8.72 10.23 10.78
C SER A 80 -9.36 9.54 9.57
N GLU A 81 -8.55 8.83 8.77
CA GLU A 81 -9.02 8.06 7.62
C GLU A 81 -9.85 6.85 8.05
N LYS A 82 -9.43 6.16 9.11
CA LYS A 82 -10.19 5.05 9.69
C LYS A 82 -11.52 5.51 10.28
N ASP A 83 -11.55 6.62 11.00
CA ASP A 83 -12.78 7.21 11.53
C ASP A 83 -13.74 7.63 10.42
N ARG A 84 -13.19 8.23 9.35
CA ARG A 84 -13.97 8.56 8.16
C ARG A 84 -14.56 7.29 7.53
N MET A 85 -13.77 6.25 7.37
CA MET A 85 -14.23 4.94 6.86
C MET A 85 -15.30 4.36 7.74
N TYR A 86 -15.12 4.37 9.07
CA TYR A 86 -16.12 3.87 10.02
C TYR A 86 -17.46 4.59 9.89
N ARG A 87 -17.43 5.93 9.80
CA ARG A 87 -18.65 6.75 9.59
C ARG A 87 -19.34 6.43 8.26
N VAL A 88 -18.58 6.26 7.18
CA VAL A 88 -19.12 5.90 5.86
C VAL A 88 -19.77 4.52 5.91
N LEU A 89 -19.12 3.53 6.52
CA LEU A 89 -19.70 2.20 6.67
C LEU A 89 -20.97 2.18 7.56
N GLY A 90 -21.00 3.02 8.57
CA GLY A 90 -22.20 3.22 9.40
C GLY A 90 -23.39 3.76 8.60
N ARG A 91 -23.14 4.78 7.74
CA ARG A 91 -24.15 5.33 6.82
C ARG A 91 -24.62 4.31 5.78
N ILE A 92 -23.73 3.48 5.25
CA ILE A 92 -24.08 2.41 4.30
C ILE A 92 -25.00 1.39 5.00
N ARG A 93 -24.64 0.94 6.21
CA ARG A 93 -25.47 -0.02 6.96
C ARG A 93 -26.86 0.50 7.27
N ARG A 94 -26.99 1.79 7.64
CA ARG A 94 -28.30 2.43 7.85
C ARG A 94 -29.11 2.45 6.55
N PHE A 95 -28.51 2.95 5.49
CA PHE A 95 -29.15 3.01 4.17
C PHE A 95 -29.60 1.63 3.67
N GLN A 96 -28.79 0.59 3.86
CA GLN A 96 -29.16 -0.78 3.45
C GLN A 96 -30.35 -1.34 4.25
N ARG A 97 -30.50 -0.96 5.52
CA ARG A 97 -31.66 -1.35 6.33
C ARG A 97 -32.95 -0.66 5.86
N GLU A 98 -32.85 0.59 5.42
CA GLU A 98 -34.00 1.41 4.98
C GLU A 98 -34.42 1.11 3.54
N HIS A 99 -33.48 0.83 2.65
CA HIS A 99 -33.72 0.78 1.19
C HIS A 99 -33.25 -0.53 0.52
N GLY A 100 -32.76 -1.49 1.27
CA GLY A 100 -32.19 -2.73 0.75
C GLY A 100 -30.75 -2.60 0.25
N SER A 101 -30.10 -3.75 0.05
CA SER A 101 -28.66 -3.82 -0.25
C SER A 101 -28.31 -3.38 -1.68
N VAL A 102 -29.19 -3.60 -2.63
CA VAL A 102 -28.91 -3.36 -4.08
C VAL A 102 -28.71 -1.88 -4.40
N GLN A 103 -29.42 -0.98 -3.70
CA GLN A 103 -29.36 0.46 -3.96
C GLN A 103 -28.10 1.14 -3.40
N ALA A 104 -27.27 0.44 -2.64
CA ALA A 104 -26.08 1.00 -1.99
C ALA A 104 -24.80 1.01 -2.86
N LYS A 105 -24.87 0.68 -4.16
CA LYS A 105 -23.70 0.54 -5.05
C LYS A 105 -22.77 1.76 -5.07
N SER A 106 -23.32 2.96 -5.25
CA SER A 106 -22.53 4.21 -5.27
C SER A 106 -21.84 4.49 -3.96
N ARG A 107 -22.52 4.22 -2.83
CA ARG A 107 -21.95 4.38 -1.49
C ARG A 107 -20.80 3.40 -1.22
N TRP A 108 -20.95 2.16 -1.69
CA TRP A 108 -19.86 1.17 -1.64
C TRP A 108 -18.68 1.53 -2.55
N ALA A 109 -18.94 2.12 -3.72
CA ALA A 109 -17.87 2.62 -4.60
C ALA A 109 -17.06 3.71 -3.89
N TYR A 110 -17.70 4.62 -3.17
CA TYR A 110 -17.04 5.63 -2.36
C TYR A 110 -16.21 5.01 -1.21
N ALA A 111 -16.78 4.08 -0.45
CA ALA A 111 -16.05 3.36 0.61
C ALA A 111 -14.82 2.63 0.05
N LYS A 112 -14.94 2.01 -1.13
CA LYS A 112 -13.83 1.37 -1.84
C LYS A 112 -12.73 2.37 -2.19
N SER A 113 -13.07 3.56 -2.68
CA SER A 113 -12.09 4.60 -3.01
C SER A 113 -11.31 5.08 -1.78
N LEU A 114 -12.00 5.31 -0.65
CA LEU A 114 -11.36 5.65 0.62
C LEU A 114 -10.40 4.56 1.10
N ASN A 115 -10.80 3.30 0.98
CA ASN A 115 -9.97 2.18 1.38
C ASN A 115 -8.71 2.03 0.49
N ILE A 116 -8.84 2.30 -0.80
CA ILE A 116 -7.70 2.35 -1.74
C ILE A 116 -6.75 3.48 -1.36
N GLU A 117 -7.29 4.65 -1.01
CA GLU A 117 -6.49 5.81 -0.63
C GLU A 117 -5.74 5.57 0.69
N LEU A 118 -6.39 4.98 1.68
CA LEU A 118 -5.74 4.56 2.93
C LEU A 118 -4.57 3.61 2.64
N GLY A 119 -4.77 2.60 1.79
CA GLY A 119 -3.69 1.68 1.40
C GLY A 119 -2.52 2.38 0.71
N ARG A 120 -2.78 3.42 -0.11
CA ARG A 120 -1.74 4.26 -0.73
C ARG A 120 -0.94 5.05 0.31
N LYS A 121 -1.62 5.66 1.28
CA LYS A 121 -0.99 6.43 2.37
C LYS A 121 -0.11 5.54 3.23
N ILE A 122 -0.58 4.34 3.61
CA ILE A 122 0.20 3.38 4.37
C ILE A 122 1.47 2.98 3.60
N ALA A 123 1.32 2.57 2.32
CA ALA A 123 2.45 2.20 1.48
C ALA A 123 3.47 3.33 1.33
N GLY A 124 2.99 4.57 1.13
CA GLY A 124 3.83 5.75 1.05
C GLY A 124 4.61 6.02 2.34
N ALA A 125 3.94 5.91 3.50
CA ALA A 125 4.56 6.13 4.80
C ALA A 125 5.63 5.07 5.12
N VAL A 126 5.36 3.79 4.84
CA VAL A 126 6.32 2.68 4.98
C VAL A 126 7.55 2.93 4.12
N THR A 127 7.35 3.19 2.83
CA THR A 127 8.45 3.38 1.87
C THR A 127 9.25 4.65 2.15
N LYS A 128 8.58 5.71 2.64
CA LYS A 128 9.25 6.94 3.07
C LYS A 128 10.15 6.67 4.25
N TYR A 129 9.66 5.98 5.29
CA TYR A 129 10.43 5.66 6.48
C TYR A 129 11.64 4.76 6.17
N ALA A 130 11.46 3.74 5.33
CA ALA A 130 12.56 2.89 4.88
C ALA A 130 13.65 3.70 4.16
N LYS A 131 13.27 4.62 3.25
CA LYS A 131 14.23 5.48 2.52
C LYS A 131 14.96 6.46 3.45
N GLU A 132 14.24 7.09 4.38
CA GLU A 132 14.81 8.02 5.36
C GLU A 132 15.85 7.37 6.28
N ASN A 133 15.72 6.07 6.50
CA ASN A 133 16.66 5.28 7.32
C ASN A 133 17.62 4.42 6.48
N HIS A 134 17.78 4.72 5.20
CA HIS A 134 18.72 4.05 4.29
C HIS A 134 18.56 2.52 4.25
N ALA A 135 17.32 2.02 4.37
CA ALA A 135 17.08 0.59 4.31
C ALA A 135 17.35 0.03 2.90
N ASP A 136 18.13 -1.04 2.83
CA ASP A 136 18.42 -1.78 1.61
C ASP A 136 17.26 -2.66 1.17
N ILE A 137 16.50 -3.15 2.16
CA ILE A 137 15.42 -4.11 1.93
C ILE A 137 14.25 -3.84 2.89
N ILE A 138 13.03 -3.94 2.36
CA ILE A 138 11.81 -3.98 3.18
C ILE A 138 11.33 -5.43 3.22
N VAL A 139 11.13 -5.95 4.42
CA VAL A 139 10.69 -7.32 4.67
C VAL A 139 9.27 -7.31 5.23
N PHE A 140 8.38 -8.03 4.58
CA PHE A 140 7.01 -8.24 5.03
C PHE A 140 6.78 -9.68 5.48
N GLU A 141 5.87 -9.85 6.42
CA GLU A 141 5.33 -11.15 6.74
C GLU A 141 4.39 -11.65 5.64
N TYR A 142 4.60 -12.89 5.18
CA TYR A 142 3.70 -13.54 4.24
C TYR A 142 2.56 -14.21 5.00
N LEU A 143 1.47 -13.48 5.14
CA LEU A 143 0.25 -13.99 5.78
C LEU A 143 -0.74 -14.47 4.72
N GLU A 144 -0.97 -15.77 4.66
CA GLU A 144 -2.02 -16.36 3.86
C GLU A 144 -3.26 -16.60 4.73
N ILE A 145 -4.32 -15.82 4.50
CA ILE A 145 -5.60 -16.08 5.17
C ILE A 145 -6.28 -17.19 4.39
N LYS A 146 -6.16 -18.42 4.89
CA LYS A 146 -6.88 -19.60 4.36
C LYS A 146 -8.23 -19.72 5.05
N GLY A 147 -9.27 -20.06 4.27
CA GLY A 147 -10.60 -20.36 4.78
C GLY A 147 -11.60 -19.19 4.79
N LYS A 148 -12.83 -19.50 5.22
CA LYS A 148 -13.93 -18.54 5.31
C LYS A 148 -13.71 -17.57 6.47
N ILE A 149 -13.64 -16.27 6.18
CA ILE A 149 -13.60 -15.25 7.20
C ILE A 149 -15.00 -15.10 7.80
N SER A 150 -15.14 -15.38 9.09
CA SER A 150 -16.39 -15.28 9.84
C SER A 150 -16.24 -14.45 11.12
N GLY A 151 -17.34 -14.21 11.83
CA GLY A 151 -17.37 -13.55 13.13
C GLY A 151 -17.34 -12.01 13.09
N LYS A 152 -17.27 -11.40 14.28
CA LYS A 152 -17.38 -9.95 14.50
C LYS A 152 -16.33 -9.12 13.73
N LYS A 153 -15.16 -9.66 13.44
CA LYS A 153 -14.06 -8.98 12.72
C LYS A 153 -14.13 -9.16 11.20
N LYS A 154 -15.10 -9.92 10.66
CA LYS A 154 -15.22 -10.23 9.22
C LYS A 154 -15.08 -8.99 8.34
N GLN A 155 -15.83 -7.93 8.63
CA GLN A 155 -15.79 -6.71 7.82
C GLN A 155 -14.42 -6.02 7.84
N LYS A 156 -13.77 -5.94 9.01
CA LYS A 156 -12.42 -5.36 9.12
C LYS A 156 -11.39 -6.15 8.31
N LEU A 157 -11.45 -7.48 8.36
CA LEU A 157 -10.56 -8.36 7.62
C LEU A 157 -10.76 -8.26 6.10
N HIS A 158 -12.02 -8.17 5.62
CA HIS A 158 -12.29 -7.95 4.19
C HIS A 158 -11.80 -6.59 3.69
N LEU A 159 -11.85 -5.56 4.53
CA LEU A 159 -11.34 -4.23 4.19
C LEU A 159 -9.82 -4.12 4.31
N TRP A 160 -9.19 -5.05 5.02
CA TRP A 160 -7.74 -5.04 5.21
C TRP A 160 -7.00 -5.45 3.93
N ARG A 161 -6.39 -4.47 3.29
CA ARG A 161 -5.77 -4.59 1.96
C ARG A 161 -4.28 -4.93 2.02
N LYS A 162 -3.86 -5.85 2.89
CA LYS A 162 -2.43 -6.15 3.10
C LYS A 162 -1.67 -6.44 1.81
N ARG A 163 -2.21 -7.28 0.91
CA ARG A 163 -1.57 -7.61 -0.37
C ARG A 163 -1.42 -6.41 -1.31
N ASP A 164 -2.44 -5.53 -1.34
CA ASP A 164 -2.41 -4.30 -2.13
C ASP A 164 -1.37 -3.31 -1.57
N ILE A 165 -1.29 -3.19 -0.23
CA ILE A 165 -0.28 -2.37 0.44
C ILE A 165 1.12 -2.89 0.11
N GLN A 166 1.38 -4.19 0.27
CA GLN A 166 2.67 -4.81 -0.06
C GLN A 166 3.05 -4.62 -1.53
N LYS A 167 2.09 -4.79 -2.47
CA LYS A 167 2.32 -4.56 -3.90
C LYS A 167 2.70 -3.10 -4.18
N ARG A 168 2.00 -2.14 -3.56
CA ARG A 168 2.30 -0.71 -3.71
C ARG A 168 3.63 -0.33 -3.08
N CYS A 169 3.94 -0.89 -1.91
CA CYS A 169 5.27 -0.73 -1.32
C CYS A 169 6.36 -1.22 -2.27
N GLY A 170 6.18 -2.40 -2.90
CA GLY A 170 7.12 -2.92 -3.88
C GLY A 170 7.37 -1.96 -5.04
N GLN A 171 6.29 -1.45 -5.64
CA GLN A 171 6.39 -0.49 -6.74
C GLN A 171 7.10 0.81 -6.36
N GLN A 172 6.88 1.31 -5.14
CA GLN A 172 7.50 2.53 -4.66
C GLN A 172 8.93 2.30 -4.16
N ALA A 173 9.19 1.16 -3.52
CA ALA A 173 10.50 0.78 -2.99
C ALA A 173 11.51 0.56 -4.13
N HIS A 174 11.13 -0.18 -5.17
CA HIS A 174 12.00 -0.40 -6.34
C HIS A 174 12.44 0.92 -6.98
N ARG A 175 11.55 1.89 -7.12
CA ARG A 175 11.91 3.23 -7.61
C ARG A 175 12.90 3.98 -6.71
N LYS A 176 13.07 3.54 -5.49
CA LYS A 176 14.01 4.09 -4.49
C LYS A 176 15.20 3.16 -4.25
N GLU A 177 15.41 2.20 -5.16
CA GLU A 177 16.49 1.22 -5.14
C GLU A 177 16.43 0.22 -3.97
N ILE A 178 15.29 0.18 -3.26
CA ILE A 178 15.06 -0.69 -2.10
C ILE A 178 14.46 -2.02 -2.57
N ARG A 179 14.99 -3.14 -2.12
CA ARG A 179 14.45 -4.48 -2.38
C ARG A 179 13.21 -4.75 -1.53
N ILE A 180 12.41 -5.70 -1.97
CA ILE A 180 11.29 -6.26 -1.19
C ILE A 180 11.51 -7.75 -1.00
N SER A 181 11.32 -8.21 0.23
CA SER A 181 11.27 -9.62 0.58
C SER A 181 10.05 -9.96 1.40
N ARG A 182 9.76 -11.24 1.51
CA ARG A 182 8.69 -11.78 2.34
C ARG A 182 9.20 -12.98 3.08
N ILE A 183 8.86 -13.05 4.37
CA ILE A 183 9.19 -14.19 5.24
C ILE A 183 7.90 -14.94 5.59
N CYS A 184 8.02 -16.25 5.79
CA CYS A 184 6.90 -17.07 6.22
C CYS A 184 6.62 -16.83 7.70
N ALA A 185 5.34 -16.61 8.06
CA ALA A 185 4.91 -16.35 9.43
C ALA A 185 5.17 -17.52 10.41
N TRP A 186 5.44 -18.73 9.90
CA TRP A 186 5.67 -19.93 10.72
C TRP A 186 7.03 -19.94 11.41
N ASN A 187 7.95 -19.07 11.00
CA ASN A 187 9.34 -19.04 11.50
C ASN A 187 9.68 -17.70 12.17
N THR A 188 8.68 -16.96 12.63
CA THR A 188 8.87 -15.68 13.34
C THR A 188 8.31 -15.74 14.75
#